data_3d76967cee64a6d48843180555912c46
#
_entry.id   3d76967cee64a6d48843180555912c46
#
_cell.length_a   1.000
_cell.length_b   1.000
_cell.length_c   1.000
_cell.angle_alpha   90.00
_cell.angle_beta   90.00
_cell.angle_gamma   90.00
#
_symmetry.space_group_name_H-M   'P 1'
#
loop_
_entity.id
_entity.type
_entity.pdbx_description
1 polymer ?
#
loop_
_entity_poly.entity_id
_entity_poly.type
_entity_poly.pdbx_seq_one_letter_code
_entity_poly.pdbx_strand_id
1 'polypeptide(L)'
;VAVANVACLLDRQVMLLCNPAENGGLPADLVGVRGDERCAHNGFKAASIAASSLAAEAMKGTMPASAFSRSTELHNQDKVPMSTMAARDLIRVLELTEQVAAISLLAGCQALDLRGTALAGPLADLRRVVRETVPMLREDRRMDRDLESVLALLRDEALSTEERSSTSDPSSASASASAAAAVE
;
A
#
# COMPACT_ATOMS: atom_id res chain seq x y z
N VAL A 1 5.43 -11.17 12.40
CA VAL A 1 4.04 -11.10 12.88
C VAL A 1 3.47 -9.69 12.67
N ALA A 2 4.06 -8.62 13.24
CA ALA A 2 3.50 -7.26 13.14
C ALA A 2 3.22 -6.82 11.70
N VAL A 3 4.18 -7.01 10.78
CA VAL A 3 4.03 -6.67 9.34
C VAL A 3 2.88 -7.46 8.69
N ALA A 4 2.77 -8.77 8.95
CA ALA A 4 1.67 -9.58 8.43
C ALA A 4 0.30 -9.13 8.96
N ASN A 5 0.23 -8.65 10.21
CA ASN A 5 -1.01 -8.07 10.75
C ASN A 5 -1.41 -6.77 10.03
N VAL A 6 -0.43 -5.96 9.57
CA VAL A 6 -0.72 -4.80 8.71
C VAL A 6 -1.34 -5.26 7.39
N ALA A 7 -0.79 -6.30 6.75
CA ALA A 7 -1.39 -6.87 5.54
C ALA A 7 -2.85 -7.29 5.76
N CYS A 8 -3.14 -7.99 6.87
CA CYS A 8 -4.49 -8.42 7.21
C CYS A 8 -5.44 -7.23 7.45
N LEU A 9 -4.98 -6.16 8.11
CA LEU A 9 -5.78 -4.96 8.32
C LEU A 9 -6.14 -4.30 6.98
N LEU A 10 -5.14 -4.09 6.11
CA LEU A 10 -5.33 -3.47 4.80
C LEU A 10 -6.26 -4.29 3.90
N ASP A 11 -6.09 -5.62 3.89
CA ASP A 11 -6.98 -6.53 3.19
C ASP A 11 -8.43 -6.38 3.65
N ARG A 12 -8.69 -6.34 4.95
CA ARG A 12 -10.05 -6.13 5.47
C ARG A 12 -10.61 -4.76 5.09
N GLN A 13 -9.80 -3.72 5.04
CA GLN A 13 -10.23 -2.40 4.56
C GLN A 13 -10.61 -2.43 3.07
N VAL A 14 -9.85 -3.13 2.23
CA VAL A 14 -10.21 -3.33 0.82
C VAL A 14 -11.55 -4.05 0.68
N MET A 15 -11.78 -5.09 1.49
CA MET A 15 -13.04 -5.82 1.50
C MET A 15 -14.23 -4.93 1.88
N LEU A 16 -14.08 -4.06 2.88
CA LEU A 16 -15.12 -3.08 3.25
C LEU A 16 -15.42 -2.12 2.10
N LEU A 17 -14.41 -1.62 1.40
CA LEU A 17 -14.58 -0.73 0.25
C LEU A 17 -15.31 -1.41 -0.93
N CYS A 18 -15.03 -2.69 -1.16
CA CYS A 18 -15.63 -3.45 -2.25
C CYS A 18 -17.06 -3.93 -1.94
N ASN A 19 -17.45 -3.98 -0.66
CA ASN A 19 -18.76 -4.45 -0.23
C ASN A 19 -19.81 -3.32 -0.23
N PRO A 20 -20.82 -3.33 -1.11
CA PRO A 20 -21.83 -2.28 -1.20
C PRO A 20 -22.68 -2.13 0.07
N ALA A 21 -22.76 -3.15 0.92
CA ALA A 21 -23.49 -3.09 2.19
C ALA A 21 -22.77 -2.22 3.23
N GLU A 22 -21.45 -2.01 3.09
CA GLU A 22 -20.61 -1.38 4.11
C GLU A 22 -19.84 -0.15 3.61
N ASN A 23 -19.72 0.02 2.27
CA ASN A 23 -18.91 1.07 1.67
C ASN A 23 -19.59 2.45 1.57
N GLY A 24 -20.75 2.64 2.21
CA GLY A 24 -21.44 3.94 2.24
C GLY A 24 -21.97 4.38 0.88
N GLY A 25 -22.53 3.46 0.10
CA GLY A 25 -23.21 3.74 -1.17
C GLY A 25 -22.32 3.79 -2.41
N LEU A 26 -21.07 3.33 -2.30
CA LEU A 26 -20.24 3.12 -3.47
C LEU A 26 -20.70 1.88 -4.26
N PRO A 27 -20.37 1.79 -5.56
CA PRO A 27 -20.65 0.57 -6.33
C PRO A 27 -19.97 -0.66 -5.73
N ALA A 28 -20.59 -1.84 -5.91
CA ALA A 28 -19.91 -3.12 -5.63
C ALA A 28 -18.57 -3.16 -6.37
N ASP A 29 -17.56 -3.70 -5.71
CA ASP A 29 -16.19 -3.84 -6.24
C ASP A 29 -15.62 -2.54 -6.84
N LEU A 30 -16.12 -1.37 -6.42
CA LEU A 30 -15.68 -0.06 -6.90
C LEU A 30 -15.71 0.10 -8.43
N VAL A 31 -16.69 -0.53 -9.09
CA VAL A 31 -16.85 -0.46 -10.54
C VAL A 31 -17.04 0.98 -11.00
N GLY A 32 -16.22 1.43 -11.97
CA GLY A 32 -16.17 2.83 -12.40
C GLY A 32 -17.25 3.26 -13.39
N VAL A 33 -17.89 2.30 -14.12
CA VAL A 33 -18.98 2.57 -15.04
C VAL A 33 -20.32 2.76 -14.33
N ARG A 34 -21.26 3.42 -14.98
CA ARG A 34 -22.60 3.70 -14.42
C ARG A 34 -23.68 3.00 -15.21
N GLY A 35 -24.86 2.85 -14.59
CA GLY A 35 -26.03 2.27 -15.23
C GLY A 35 -25.92 0.76 -15.44
N ASP A 36 -26.56 0.26 -16.48
CA ASP A 36 -26.70 -1.17 -16.77
C ASP A 36 -25.39 -1.84 -17.22
N GLU A 37 -24.44 -1.06 -17.69
CA GLU A 37 -23.10 -1.54 -18.08
C GLU A 37 -22.30 -2.10 -16.91
N ARG A 38 -22.66 -1.75 -15.67
CA ARG A 38 -21.99 -2.26 -14.46
C ARG A 38 -21.93 -3.78 -14.40
N CYS A 39 -22.95 -4.46 -14.89
CA CYS A 39 -22.99 -5.93 -14.84
C CYS A 39 -21.92 -6.60 -15.72
N ALA A 40 -21.34 -5.88 -16.66
CA ALA A 40 -20.27 -6.37 -17.53
C ALA A 40 -18.86 -6.12 -16.94
N HIS A 41 -18.75 -5.42 -15.81
CA HIS A 41 -17.47 -5.05 -15.21
C HIS A 41 -17.27 -5.67 -13.84
N ASN A 42 -16.02 -5.98 -13.52
CA ASN A 42 -15.59 -6.56 -12.24
C ASN A 42 -14.89 -5.55 -11.31
N GLY A 43 -14.41 -4.43 -11.83
CA GLY A 43 -13.72 -3.42 -11.03
C GLY A 43 -12.56 -3.99 -10.20
N PHE A 44 -12.59 -3.79 -8.88
CA PHE A 44 -11.57 -4.27 -7.94
C PHE A 44 -11.79 -5.70 -7.43
N LYS A 45 -12.75 -6.45 -7.95
CA LYS A 45 -13.05 -7.82 -7.49
C LYS A 45 -11.82 -8.72 -7.48
N ALA A 46 -11.09 -8.81 -8.59
CA ALA A 46 -9.90 -9.64 -8.68
C ALA A 46 -8.77 -9.13 -7.76
N ALA A 47 -8.61 -7.81 -7.64
CA ALA A 47 -7.62 -7.20 -6.76
C ALA A 47 -7.93 -7.47 -5.28
N SER A 48 -9.19 -7.43 -4.86
CA SER A 48 -9.58 -7.76 -3.48
C SER A 48 -9.32 -9.23 -3.13
N ILE A 49 -9.60 -10.14 -4.06
CA ILE A 49 -9.28 -11.57 -3.89
C ILE A 49 -7.77 -11.78 -3.79
N ALA A 50 -6.98 -11.08 -4.63
CA ALA A 50 -5.53 -11.14 -4.58
C ALA A 50 -5.00 -10.61 -3.23
N ALA A 51 -5.53 -9.48 -2.72
CA ALA A 51 -5.16 -8.94 -1.41
C ALA A 51 -5.37 -9.96 -0.29
N SER A 52 -6.52 -10.67 -0.28
CA SER A 52 -6.80 -11.70 0.71
C SER A 52 -5.84 -12.88 0.61
N SER A 53 -5.49 -13.31 -0.59
CA SER A 53 -4.53 -14.39 -0.82
C SER A 53 -3.11 -14.00 -0.33
N LEU A 54 -2.66 -12.80 -0.67
CA LEU A 54 -1.35 -12.26 -0.27
C LEU A 54 -1.26 -12.09 1.26
N ALA A 55 -2.32 -11.58 1.90
CA ALA A 55 -2.40 -11.45 3.36
C ALA A 55 -2.35 -12.81 4.05
N ALA A 56 -3.05 -13.82 3.52
CA ALA A 56 -3.02 -15.19 4.04
C ALA A 56 -1.61 -15.81 3.90
N GLU A 57 -0.92 -15.59 2.78
CA GLU A 57 0.47 -16.04 2.59
C GLU A 57 1.42 -15.33 3.56
N ALA A 58 1.26 -14.02 3.77
CA ALA A 58 2.04 -13.25 4.73
C ALA A 58 1.86 -13.79 6.16
N MET A 59 0.63 -14.11 6.55
CA MET A 59 0.34 -14.74 7.86
C MET A 59 0.98 -16.12 7.99
N LYS A 60 0.95 -16.95 6.94
CA LYS A 60 1.63 -18.24 6.92
C LYS A 60 3.14 -18.08 7.15
N GLY A 61 3.77 -17.04 6.59
CA GLY A 61 5.18 -16.70 6.77
C GLY A 61 5.56 -16.27 8.20
N THR A 62 4.62 -16.17 9.12
CA THR A 62 4.89 -15.82 10.53
C THR A 62 5.20 -17.02 11.42
N MET A 63 5.18 -18.24 10.89
CA MET A 63 5.48 -19.45 11.64
C MET A 63 6.92 -19.38 12.21
N PRO A 64 7.13 -19.68 13.50
CA PRO A 64 8.46 -19.60 14.10
C PRO A 64 9.47 -20.54 13.43
N ALA A 65 10.52 -20.00 12.83
CA ALA A 65 11.57 -20.79 12.18
C ALA A 65 12.26 -21.75 13.15
N SER A 66 12.36 -21.37 14.43
CA SER A 66 12.93 -22.21 15.48
C SER A 66 12.18 -23.53 15.74
N ALA A 67 10.91 -23.62 15.32
CA ALA A 67 10.15 -24.87 15.36
C ALA A 67 10.76 -25.96 14.47
N PHE A 68 11.54 -25.57 13.46
CA PHE A 68 12.22 -26.45 12.52
C PHE A 68 13.70 -26.67 12.85
N SER A 69 14.14 -26.32 14.07
CA SER A 69 15.51 -26.50 14.52
C SER A 69 15.96 -27.95 14.43
N ARG A 70 17.23 -28.13 14.08
CA ARG A 70 17.89 -29.43 13.98
C ARG A 70 19.19 -29.42 14.80
N SER A 71 19.55 -30.55 15.36
CA SER A 71 20.87 -30.76 15.93
C SER A 71 21.92 -30.73 14.82
N THR A 72 23.01 -30.01 15.05
CA THR A 72 24.11 -29.86 14.08
C THR A 72 25.46 -30.11 14.75
N GLU A 73 26.53 -30.12 13.96
CA GLU A 73 27.92 -30.25 14.44
C GLU A 73 28.13 -31.50 15.32
N LEU A 74 27.76 -32.67 14.77
CA LEU A 74 27.85 -33.95 15.49
C LEU A 74 27.12 -33.95 16.85
N HIS A 75 25.99 -33.28 16.91
CA HIS A 75 25.17 -33.06 18.10
C HIS A 75 25.79 -32.16 19.17
N ASN A 76 26.83 -31.39 18.82
CA ASN A 76 27.40 -30.38 19.72
C ASN A 76 26.45 -29.17 19.89
N GLN A 77 25.64 -28.87 18.85
CA GLN A 77 24.59 -27.87 18.88
C GLN A 77 23.21 -28.54 18.84
N ASP A 78 22.59 -28.71 19.98
CA ASP A 78 21.29 -29.39 20.10
C ASP A 78 20.13 -28.58 19.50
N LYS A 79 20.21 -27.27 19.62
CA LYS A 79 19.17 -26.31 19.16
C LYS A 79 19.80 -25.10 18.52
N VAL A 80 19.44 -24.82 17.28
CA VAL A 80 19.89 -23.65 16.53
C VAL A 80 18.72 -22.71 16.20
N PRO A 81 18.91 -21.38 16.20
CA PRO A 81 17.82 -20.41 16.12
C PRO A 81 17.18 -20.29 14.73
N MET A 82 17.80 -20.85 13.68
CA MET A 82 17.34 -20.77 12.27
C MET A 82 17.17 -19.32 11.77
N SER A 83 17.99 -18.41 12.25
CA SER A 83 17.85 -16.96 12.02
C SER A 83 17.88 -16.55 10.54
N THR A 84 18.74 -17.18 9.74
CA THR A 84 18.82 -16.90 8.29
C THR A 84 17.53 -17.27 7.56
N MET A 85 16.88 -18.38 7.96
CA MET A 85 15.58 -18.78 7.42
C MET A 85 14.51 -17.76 7.82
N ALA A 86 14.45 -17.38 9.10
CA ALA A 86 13.53 -16.37 9.59
C ALA A 86 13.71 -15.00 8.89
N ALA A 87 14.94 -14.61 8.57
CA ALA A 87 15.22 -13.37 7.84
C ALA A 87 14.67 -13.42 6.40
N ARG A 88 14.82 -14.55 5.71
CA ARG A 88 14.24 -14.73 4.37
C ARG A 88 12.72 -14.73 4.38
N ASP A 89 12.12 -15.37 5.38
CA ASP A 89 10.66 -15.36 5.56
C ASP A 89 10.17 -13.92 5.82
N LEU A 90 10.91 -13.12 6.61
CA LEU A 90 10.57 -11.72 6.85
C LEU A 90 10.61 -10.90 5.55
N ILE A 91 11.63 -11.05 4.71
CA ILE A 91 11.71 -10.36 3.42
C ILE A 91 10.47 -10.70 2.57
N ARG A 92 10.10 -11.97 2.49
CA ARG A 92 8.91 -12.41 1.77
C ARG A 92 7.62 -11.80 2.33
N VAL A 93 7.47 -11.76 3.66
CA VAL A 93 6.31 -11.14 4.33
C VAL A 93 6.23 -9.65 4.03
N LEU A 94 7.37 -8.94 3.99
CA LEU A 94 7.41 -7.52 3.58
C LEU A 94 6.93 -7.33 2.16
N GLU A 95 7.46 -8.07 1.19
CA GLU A 95 7.04 -8.00 -0.21
C GLU A 95 5.53 -8.23 -0.41
N LEU A 96 4.97 -9.21 0.29
CA LEU A 96 3.53 -9.51 0.25
C LEU A 96 2.72 -8.36 0.85
N THR A 97 3.19 -7.79 1.95
CA THR A 97 2.52 -6.67 2.62
C THR A 97 2.54 -5.41 1.78
N GLU A 98 3.65 -5.11 1.10
CA GLU A 98 3.75 -4.00 0.14
C GLU A 98 2.73 -4.14 -1.00
N GLN A 99 2.54 -5.35 -1.54
CA GLN A 99 1.55 -5.61 -2.57
C GLN A 99 0.12 -5.36 -2.07
N VAL A 100 -0.21 -5.83 -0.86
CA VAL A 100 -1.51 -5.53 -0.24
C VAL A 100 -1.69 -4.04 -0.01
N ALA A 101 -0.63 -3.33 0.40
CA ALA A 101 -0.66 -1.88 0.58
C ALA A 101 -0.90 -1.14 -0.75
N ALA A 102 -0.28 -1.57 -1.85
CA ALA A 102 -0.52 -1.01 -3.17
C ALA A 102 -1.98 -1.19 -3.62
N ILE A 103 -2.56 -2.38 -3.42
CA ILE A 103 -3.97 -2.65 -3.71
C ILE A 103 -4.87 -1.75 -2.86
N SER A 104 -4.60 -1.65 -1.57
CA SER A 104 -5.38 -0.82 -0.64
C SER A 104 -5.34 0.66 -1.03
N LEU A 105 -4.16 1.17 -1.40
CA LEU A 105 -3.98 2.57 -1.83
C LEU A 105 -4.77 2.86 -3.12
N LEU A 106 -4.70 1.98 -4.12
CA LEU A 106 -5.47 2.12 -5.35
C LEU A 106 -6.98 2.05 -5.10
N ALA A 107 -7.44 1.12 -4.26
CA ALA A 107 -8.85 1.00 -3.88
C ALA A 107 -9.34 2.25 -3.15
N GLY A 108 -8.54 2.81 -2.23
CA GLY A 108 -8.83 4.06 -1.55
C GLY A 108 -8.96 5.24 -2.51
N CYS A 109 -7.99 5.40 -3.43
CA CYS A 109 -8.05 6.42 -4.47
C CYS A 109 -9.29 6.25 -5.39
N GLN A 110 -9.63 5.02 -5.76
CA GLN A 110 -10.82 4.71 -6.56
C GLN A 110 -12.11 5.09 -5.83
N ALA A 111 -12.21 4.76 -4.55
CA ALA A 111 -13.37 5.10 -3.72
C ALA A 111 -13.55 6.61 -3.60
N LEU A 112 -12.46 7.36 -3.43
CA LEU A 112 -12.48 8.83 -3.38
C LEU A 112 -12.93 9.45 -4.71
N ASP A 113 -12.47 8.92 -5.82
CA ASP A 113 -12.88 9.37 -7.17
C ASP A 113 -14.36 9.12 -7.42
N LEU A 114 -14.86 7.95 -7.02
CA LEU A 114 -16.27 7.60 -7.16
C LEU A 114 -17.19 8.45 -6.29
N ARG A 115 -16.73 8.85 -5.09
CA ARG A 115 -17.45 9.78 -4.20
C ARG A 115 -17.45 11.21 -4.69
N GLY A 116 -16.45 11.61 -5.50
CA GLY A 116 -16.25 13.00 -5.90
C GLY A 116 -15.87 13.90 -4.71
N THR A 117 -15.26 13.34 -3.65
CA THR A 117 -14.91 14.08 -2.45
C THR A 117 -13.74 15.03 -2.72
N ALA A 118 -13.90 16.30 -2.39
CA ALA A 118 -12.81 17.25 -2.36
C ALA A 118 -11.88 16.91 -1.19
N LEU A 119 -10.59 16.73 -1.48
CA LEU A 119 -9.55 16.50 -0.50
C LEU A 119 -8.68 17.74 -0.35
N ALA A 120 -8.10 17.92 0.84
CA ALA A 120 -7.12 18.95 1.13
C ALA A 120 -5.94 18.38 1.90
N GLY A 121 -4.81 19.09 1.86
CA GLY A 121 -3.60 18.69 2.59
C GLY A 121 -2.96 17.40 2.08
N PRO A 122 -2.21 16.68 2.92
CA PRO A 122 -1.38 15.54 2.53
C PRO A 122 -2.12 14.43 1.78
N LEU A 123 -3.40 14.20 2.09
CA LEU A 123 -4.22 13.19 1.39
C LEU A 123 -4.52 13.60 -0.05
N ALA A 124 -4.71 14.90 -0.33
CA ALA A 124 -4.88 15.40 -1.69
C ALA A 124 -3.60 15.19 -2.51
N ASP A 125 -2.45 15.47 -1.91
CA ASP A 125 -1.14 15.29 -2.54
C ASP A 125 -0.85 13.82 -2.81
N LEU A 126 -1.10 12.94 -1.85
CA LEU A 126 -0.95 11.50 -2.02
C LEU A 126 -1.80 10.99 -3.20
N ARG A 127 -3.10 11.34 -3.21
CA ARG A 127 -4.00 10.96 -4.31
C ARG A 127 -3.51 11.51 -5.64
N ARG A 128 -3.04 12.78 -5.70
CA ARG A 128 -2.51 13.40 -6.92
C ARG A 128 -1.33 12.61 -7.47
N VAL A 129 -0.33 12.28 -6.64
CA VAL A 129 0.85 11.49 -7.06
C VAL A 129 0.45 10.13 -7.62
N VAL A 130 -0.44 9.42 -6.94
CA VAL A 130 -0.95 8.14 -7.44
C VAL A 130 -1.66 8.31 -8.78
N ARG A 131 -2.48 9.36 -8.94
CA ARG A 131 -3.26 9.58 -10.16
C ARG A 131 -2.47 10.14 -11.34
N GLU A 132 -1.33 10.78 -11.12
CA GLU A 132 -0.36 11.11 -12.15
C GLU A 132 0.24 9.85 -12.81
N THR A 133 0.35 8.77 -12.04
CA THR A 133 0.94 7.50 -12.50
C THR A 133 -0.12 6.49 -12.95
N VAL A 134 -1.19 6.35 -12.18
CA VAL A 134 -2.26 5.37 -12.42
C VAL A 134 -3.62 6.07 -12.51
N PRO A 135 -4.24 6.11 -13.70
CA PRO A 135 -5.56 6.74 -13.86
C PRO A 135 -6.65 5.94 -13.14
N MET A 136 -7.78 6.62 -12.85
CA MET A 136 -8.99 5.99 -12.33
C MET A 136 -9.39 4.78 -13.20
N LEU A 137 -9.79 3.68 -12.57
CA LEU A 137 -10.36 2.52 -13.24
C LEU A 137 -11.82 2.83 -13.62
N ARG A 138 -12.02 3.25 -14.86
CA ARG A 138 -13.37 3.46 -15.43
C ARG A 138 -13.94 2.17 -15.96
N GLU A 139 -13.20 1.49 -16.81
CA GLU A 139 -13.51 0.20 -17.42
C GLU A 139 -12.47 -0.83 -16.97
N ASP A 140 -12.82 -2.11 -17.00
CA ASP A 140 -11.91 -3.18 -16.61
C ASP A 140 -10.68 -3.19 -17.52
N ARG A 141 -9.50 -3.29 -16.89
CA ARG A 141 -8.20 -3.42 -17.56
C ARG A 141 -7.25 -4.27 -16.71
N ARG A 142 -6.12 -4.60 -17.27
CA ARG A 142 -5.04 -5.24 -16.52
C ARG A 142 -4.54 -4.32 -15.42
N MET A 143 -4.68 -4.75 -14.16
CA MET A 143 -4.28 -3.98 -12.99
C MET A 143 -2.88 -4.36 -12.47
N ASP A 144 -2.27 -5.42 -12.96
CA ASP A 144 -0.92 -5.84 -12.58
C ASP A 144 0.12 -4.73 -12.81
N ARG A 145 0.07 -4.06 -13.97
CA ARG A 145 0.94 -2.90 -14.27
C ARG A 145 0.67 -1.69 -13.38
N ASP A 146 -0.61 -1.44 -13.10
CA ASP A 146 -1.01 -0.37 -12.18
C ASP A 146 -0.41 -0.61 -10.78
N LEU A 147 -0.47 -1.87 -10.31
CA LEU A 147 0.09 -2.28 -9.02
C LEU A 147 1.62 -2.18 -9.00
N GLU A 148 2.31 -2.62 -10.06
CA GLU A 148 3.76 -2.47 -10.20
C GLU A 148 4.18 -0.99 -10.12
N SER A 149 3.45 -0.10 -10.77
CA SER A 149 3.72 1.34 -10.74
C SER A 149 3.55 1.94 -9.33
N VAL A 150 2.50 1.53 -8.60
CA VAL A 150 2.30 1.97 -7.21
C VAL A 150 3.34 1.39 -6.27
N LEU A 151 3.75 0.13 -6.47
CA LEU A 151 4.85 -0.47 -5.71
C LEU A 151 6.16 0.29 -5.89
N ALA A 152 6.47 0.73 -7.11
CA ALA A 152 7.62 1.58 -7.36
C ALA A 152 7.52 2.91 -6.58
N LEU A 153 6.36 3.59 -6.61
CA LEU A 153 6.13 4.81 -5.85
C LEU A 153 6.30 4.62 -4.33
N LEU A 154 5.82 3.48 -3.79
CA LEU A 154 5.97 3.15 -2.36
C LEU A 154 7.44 2.95 -1.96
N ARG A 155 8.25 2.33 -2.83
CA ARG A 155 9.66 2.04 -2.59
C ARG A 155 10.57 3.25 -2.78
N ASP A 156 10.23 4.16 -3.69
CA ASP A 156 10.98 5.37 -3.98
C ASP A 156 10.73 6.51 -2.96
N GLU A 157 10.03 6.22 -1.86
CA GLU A 157 9.64 7.23 -0.86
C GLU A 157 8.86 8.43 -1.45
N ALA A 158 8.50 8.36 -2.73
CA ALA A 158 7.76 9.42 -3.43
C ALA A 158 6.41 9.77 -2.79
N LEU A 159 5.92 8.89 -1.91
CA LEU A 159 4.68 9.04 -1.14
C LEU A 159 4.91 9.56 0.28
N SER A 160 6.16 9.78 0.72
CA SER A 160 6.43 10.35 2.03
C SER A 160 5.92 11.79 2.09
N THR A 161 5.09 12.08 3.09
CA THR A 161 4.47 13.41 3.25
C THR A 161 5.37 14.39 3.99
N GLU A 162 6.45 13.93 4.61
CA GLU A 162 7.32 14.75 5.45
C GLU A 162 8.18 15.73 4.65
N GLU A 163 8.72 15.33 3.50
CA GLU A 163 9.55 16.22 2.68
C GLU A 163 8.76 17.29 1.91
N ARG A 164 7.48 17.05 1.63
CA ARG A 164 6.64 17.97 0.85
C ARG A 164 6.11 19.15 1.66
N SER A 165 6.02 19.04 2.99
CA SER A 165 5.61 20.16 3.85
C SER A 165 6.70 21.21 4.00
N SER A 166 7.97 20.87 3.84
CA SER A 166 9.11 21.78 3.97
C SER A 166 9.38 22.63 2.70
N THR A 167 8.89 22.20 1.53
CA THR A 167 9.09 22.94 0.28
C THR A 167 7.97 23.91 -0.09
N SER A 168 6.85 23.90 0.65
CA SER A 168 5.70 24.79 0.39
C SER A 168 5.64 26.03 1.29
N ASP A 169 6.66 26.28 2.13
CA ASP A 169 6.72 27.47 2.98
C ASP A 169 7.60 28.55 2.32
N PRO A 170 7.04 29.56 1.65
CA PRO A 170 7.81 30.62 0.98
C PRO A 170 8.47 31.59 1.96
N SER A 171 8.31 31.38 3.29
CA SER A 171 8.86 32.29 4.30
C SER A 171 10.34 32.02 4.66
N SER A 172 10.93 30.89 4.26
CA SER A 172 12.34 30.59 4.55
C SER A 172 13.35 31.21 3.58
N ALA A 173 12.89 31.78 2.46
CA ALA A 173 13.78 32.40 1.47
C ALA A 173 14.20 33.84 1.80
N SER A 174 13.61 34.48 2.83
CA SER A 174 13.94 35.87 3.17
C SER A 174 14.93 36.03 4.34
N ALA A 175 15.29 34.95 5.03
CA ALA A 175 16.18 35.00 6.20
C ALA A 175 17.69 34.90 5.87
N SER A 176 18.05 34.43 4.68
CA SER A 176 19.45 34.28 4.28
C SER A 176 20.08 35.51 3.60
N ALA A 177 19.27 36.50 3.21
CA ALA A 177 19.77 37.72 2.56
C ALA A 177 20.13 38.86 3.50
N SER A 178 19.78 38.79 4.79
CA SER A 178 20.07 39.85 5.79
C SER A 178 21.33 39.62 6.60
N ALA A 179 21.99 38.48 6.52
CA ALA A 179 23.21 38.19 7.29
C ALA A 179 24.53 38.56 6.57
N ALA A 180 24.49 38.96 5.31
CA ALA A 180 25.69 39.31 4.53
C ALA A 180 26.03 40.82 4.48
N ALA A 181 25.24 41.70 5.11
CA ALA A 181 25.41 43.16 5.04
C ALA A 181 25.88 43.81 6.36
N ALA A 182 26.41 43.07 7.32
CA ALA A 182 26.85 43.58 8.61
C ALA A 182 28.32 43.24 8.97
N VAL A 183 29.19 43.11 7.94
CA VAL A 183 30.67 43.08 8.16
C VAL A 183 31.31 43.91 7.04
N GLU A 184 31.38 45.23 7.21
CA GLU A 184 32.38 46.17 6.76
C GLU A 184 32.45 47.30 7.75
#